data_b65090e23db6ce6c112eea100fe90063
#
_entry.id   b65090e23db6ce6c112eea100fe90063
#
_cell.length_a   1.000
_cell.length_b   1.000
_cell.length_c   1.000
_cell.angle_alpha   90.00
_cell.angle_beta   90.00
_cell.angle_gamma   90.00
#
_symmetry.space_group_name_H-M   'P 1'
#
loop_
_entity.id
_entity.type
_entity.pdbx_description
1 polymer ?
#
loop_
_entity_poly.entity_id
_entity_poly.type
_entity_poly.pdbx_seq_one_letter_code
_entity_poly.pdbx_strand_id
1 'polypeptide(L)'
;MTPLQNILQHRIRADVRSMQAYAVQDAAGMVKLDAMENPHRLPLALQAQLGQRLGALALNRYPDGRVNDLRHALAGYAQMPEGFDIMLGNGSDELISLLALACAVPPGAATGGLPASVLAPVPGFVMYAMSAQLQ
;
A
#
# COMPACT_ATOMS: atom_id res chain seq x y z
N MET A 1 -34.82 5.02 -9.74
CA MET A 1 -33.55 4.32 -9.52
C MET A 1 -33.52 3.05 -10.34
N THR A 2 -32.43 2.79 -11.04
CA THR A 2 -32.25 1.52 -11.73
C THR A 2 -32.05 0.38 -10.73
N PRO A 3 -32.32 -0.90 -11.08
CA PRO A 3 -32.03 -2.03 -10.19
C PRO A 3 -30.57 -2.03 -9.68
N LEU A 4 -29.61 -1.66 -10.52
CA LEU A 4 -28.19 -1.54 -10.13
C LEU A 4 -27.96 -0.44 -9.09
N GLN A 5 -28.56 0.74 -9.26
CA GLN A 5 -28.45 1.84 -8.28
C GLN A 5 -29.02 1.42 -6.93
N ASN A 6 -30.11 0.70 -6.91
CA ASN A 6 -30.68 0.17 -5.67
C ASN A 6 -29.73 -0.82 -4.97
N ILE A 7 -29.13 -1.76 -5.71
CA ILE A 7 -28.15 -2.70 -5.17
C ILE A 7 -26.95 -1.94 -4.57
N LEU A 8 -26.36 -1.00 -5.30
CA LEU A 8 -25.22 -0.22 -4.83
C LEU A 8 -25.55 0.56 -3.56
N GLN A 9 -26.75 1.14 -3.49
CA GLN A 9 -27.17 1.91 -2.33
C GLN A 9 -27.31 1.05 -1.07
N HIS A 10 -27.73 -0.20 -1.19
CA HIS A 10 -27.97 -1.09 -0.05
C HIS A 10 -26.81 -2.02 0.29
N ARG A 11 -25.80 -2.15 -0.58
CA ARG A 11 -24.68 -3.08 -0.40
C ARG A 11 -23.34 -2.38 -0.16
N ILE A 12 -23.21 -1.12 -0.59
CA ILE A 12 -21.97 -0.36 -0.40
C ILE A 12 -22.19 0.70 0.68
N ARG A 13 -21.29 0.77 1.64
CA ARG A 13 -21.29 1.79 2.70
C ARG A 13 -21.43 3.19 2.11
N ALA A 14 -22.22 4.05 2.75
CA ALA A 14 -22.50 5.40 2.25
C ALA A 14 -21.25 6.28 2.19
N ASP A 15 -20.39 6.18 3.18
CA ASP A 15 -19.09 6.88 3.24
C ASP A 15 -18.16 6.44 2.10
N VAL A 16 -18.07 5.13 1.81
CA VAL A 16 -17.30 4.60 0.68
C VAL A 16 -17.85 5.12 -0.66
N ARG A 17 -19.18 5.19 -0.80
CA ARG A 17 -19.80 5.73 -2.02
C ARG A 17 -19.55 7.22 -2.23
N SER A 18 -19.29 7.96 -1.16
CA SER A 18 -18.95 9.38 -1.23
C SER A 18 -17.46 9.65 -1.47
N MET A 19 -16.60 8.64 -1.34
CA MET A 19 -15.18 8.79 -1.62
C MET A 19 -14.95 9.12 -3.09
N GLN A 20 -13.98 9.98 -3.34
CA GLN A 20 -13.51 10.29 -4.70
C GLN A 20 -12.28 9.45 -4.99
N ALA A 21 -12.19 8.94 -6.22
CA ALA A 21 -10.99 8.26 -6.68
C ALA A 21 -9.80 9.23 -6.66
N TYR A 22 -8.65 8.73 -6.23
CA TYR A 22 -7.40 9.48 -6.37
C TYR A 22 -7.10 9.72 -7.85
N ALA A 23 -6.99 10.97 -8.24
CA ALA A 23 -6.66 11.36 -9.60
C ALA A 23 -5.17 11.72 -9.69
N VAL A 24 -4.43 10.94 -10.48
CA VAL A 24 -3.05 11.28 -10.84
C VAL A 24 -3.08 12.46 -11.79
N GLN A 25 -2.36 13.52 -11.47
CA GLN A 25 -2.26 14.70 -12.33
C GLN A 25 -1.47 14.37 -13.60
N ASP A 26 -1.94 14.88 -14.74
CA ASP A 26 -1.17 14.78 -15.97
C ASP A 26 0.02 15.74 -15.90
N ALA A 27 1.23 15.17 -15.96
CA ALA A 27 2.48 15.91 -15.94
C ALA A 27 3.22 15.87 -17.28
N ALA A 28 2.52 15.59 -18.38
CA ALA A 28 3.13 15.57 -19.71
C ALA A 28 3.83 16.89 -20.01
N GLY A 29 5.10 16.85 -20.35
CA GLY A 29 5.93 18.03 -20.61
C GLY A 29 6.37 18.85 -19.39
N MET A 30 6.08 18.39 -18.18
CA MET A 30 6.48 19.04 -16.94
C MET A 30 7.53 18.23 -16.18
N VAL A 31 8.22 18.87 -15.23
CA VAL A 31 9.05 18.18 -14.24
C VAL A 31 8.12 17.69 -13.13
N LYS A 32 7.95 16.37 -13.03
CA LYS A 32 7.06 15.75 -12.05
C LYS A 32 7.72 15.70 -10.67
N LEU A 33 7.17 16.44 -9.72
CA LEU A 33 7.67 16.54 -8.34
C LEU A 33 6.61 16.23 -7.27
N ASP A 34 5.45 15.74 -7.68
CA ASP A 34 4.26 15.56 -6.85
C ASP A 34 4.15 14.20 -6.16
N ALA A 35 4.92 13.19 -6.61
CA ALA A 35 4.78 11.81 -6.16
C ALA A 35 6.10 11.21 -5.58
N MET A 36 7.12 12.03 -5.34
CA MET A 36 8.44 11.60 -4.82
C MET A 36 9.05 10.42 -5.60
N GLU A 37 8.79 10.36 -6.90
CA GLU A 37 9.34 9.33 -7.77
C GLU A 37 10.84 9.54 -8.00
N ASN A 38 11.60 8.45 -8.10
CA ASN A 38 12.99 8.51 -8.48
C ASN A 38 13.11 8.84 -9.98
N PRO A 39 13.67 9.99 -10.38
CA PRO A 39 13.79 10.38 -11.78
C PRO A 39 14.86 9.58 -12.55
N HIS A 40 15.72 8.86 -11.85
CA HIS A 40 16.81 8.11 -12.45
C HIS A 40 16.38 6.70 -12.84
N ARG A 41 16.65 6.33 -14.09
CA ARG A 41 16.47 4.96 -14.56
C ARG A 41 17.60 4.06 -14.04
N LEU A 42 17.30 2.78 -13.90
CA LEU A 42 18.33 1.78 -13.63
C LEU A 42 19.40 1.81 -14.75
N PRO A 43 20.68 1.61 -14.42
CA PRO A 43 21.73 1.41 -15.43
C PRO A 43 21.37 0.26 -16.38
N LEU A 44 21.74 0.37 -17.65
CA LEU A 44 21.36 -0.61 -18.68
C LEU A 44 21.74 -2.06 -18.32
N ALA A 45 22.91 -2.27 -17.73
CA ALA A 45 23.34 -3.58 -17.27
C ALA A 45 22.39 -4.18 -16.22
N LEU A 46 21.92 -3.37 -15.29
CA LEU A 46 20.93 -3.81 -14.27
C LEU A 46 19.55 -4.05 -14.88
N GLN A 47 19.13 -3.23 -15.85
CA GLN A 47 17.88 -3.47 -16.58
C GLN A 47 17.90 -4.84 -17.29
N ALA A 48 19.02 -5.16 -17.95
CA ALA A 48 19.18 -6.45 -18.62
C ALA A 48 19.13 -7.63 -17.63
N GLN A 49 19.86 -7.53 -16.52
CA GLN A 49 19.85 -8.56 -15.48
C GLN A 49 18.47 -8.75 -14.87
N LEU A 50 17.76 -7.65 -14.57
CA LEU A 50 16.39 -7.70 -14.06
C LEU A 50 15.45 -8.38 -15.05
N GLY A 51 15.55 -8.02 -16.34
CA GLY A 51 14.74 -8.63 -17.39
C GLY A 51 14.96 -10.14 -17.50
N GLN A 52 16.21 -10.60 -17.43
CA GLN A 52 16.54 -12.03 -17.43
C GLN A 52 15.95 -12.76 -16.22
N ARG A 53 16.09 -12.18 -15.02
CA ARG A 53 15.56 -12.77 -13.78
C ARG A 53 14.04 -12.85 -13.81
N LEU A 54 13.37 -11.76 -14.22
CA LEU A 54 11.90 -11.74 -14.33
C LEU A 54 11.39 -12.73 -15.38
N GLY A 55 12.07 -12.84 -16.52
CA GLY A 55 11.71 -13.80 -17.56
C GLY A 55 11.89 -15.27 -17.15
N ALA A 56 12.75 -15.54 -16.16
CA ALA A 56 12.96 -16.88 -15.63
C ALA A 56 11.95 -17.27 -14.52
N LEU A 57 11.10 -16.33 -14.07
CA LEU A 57 10.11 -16.63 -13.05
C LEU A 57 8.96 -17.49 -13.61
N ALA A 58 8.54 -18.48 -12.84
CA ALA A 58 7.36 -19.28 -13.13
C ALA A 58 6.09 -18.51 -12.76
N LEU A 59 5.71 -17.50 -13.54
CA LEU A 59 4.56 -16.61 -13.28
C LEU A 59 3.21 -17.33 -13.20
N ASN A 60 3.17 -18.58 -13.70
CA ASN A 60 2.00 -19.47 -13.63
C ASN A 60 1.90 -20.24 -12.31
N ARG A 61 2.80 -20.00 -11.36
CA ARG A 61 2.84 -20.68 -10.05
C ARG A 61 2.66 -19.67 -8.93
N TYR A 62 2.18 -20.14 -7.80
CA TYR A 62 2.22 -19.36 -6.58
C TYR A 62 3.67 -19.07 -6.19
N PRO A 63 3.94 -17.89 -5.61
CA PRO A 63 5.26 -17.61 -5.05
C PRO A 63 5.66 -18.69 -4.05
N ASP A 64 6.89 -19.14 -4.11
CA ASP A 64 7.42 -20.03 -3.09
C ASP A 64 7.81 -19.22 -1.81
N GLY A 65 8.10 -19.94 -0.73
CA GLY A 65 8.41 -19.34 0.57
C GLY A 65 9.74 -18.59 0.67
N ARG A 66 10.42 -18.29 -0.46
CA ARG A 66 11.73 -17.60 -0.49
C ARG A 66 11.69 -16.12 -0.13
N VAL A 67 10.54 -15.61 0.30
CA VAL A 67 10.43 -14.25 0.88
C VAL A 67 11.40 -14.03 2.05
N ASN A 68 11.82 -15.07 2.74
CA ASN A 68 12.77 -14.96 3.85
C ASN A 68 14.14 -14.44 3.39
N ASP A 69 14.62 -14.82 2.21
CA ASP A 69 15.89 -14.33 1.69
C ASP A 69 15.82 -12.81 1.45
N LEU A 70 14.70 -12.33 0.91
CA LEU A 70 14.46 -10.90 0.73
C LEU A 70 14.35 -10.18 2.08
N ARG A 71 13.62 -10.76 3.05
CA ARG A 71 13.51 -10.18 4.40
C ARG A 71 14.87 -10.03 5.07
N HIS A 72 15.71 -11.06 5.03
CA HIS A 72 17.07 -11.02 5.57
C HIS A 72 17.93 -9.97 4.86
N ALA A 73 17.87 -9.89 3.53
CA ALA A 73 18.62 -8.90 2.77
C ALA A 73 18.18 -7.46 3.12
N LEU A 74 16.88 -7.23 3.25
CA LEU A 74 16.32 -5.92 3.64
C LEU A 74 16.64 -5.59 5.10
N ALA A 75 16.60 -6.56 6.01
CA ALA A 75 16.97 -6.35 7.40
C ALA A 75 18.43 -5.93 7.53
N GLY A 76 19.33 -6.58 6.79
CA GLY A 76 20.74 -6.19 6.72
C GLY A 76 20.94 -4.79 6.14
N TYR A 77 20.23 -4.47 5.03
CA TYR A 77 20.29 -3.15 4.41
C TYR A 77 19.78 -2.04 5.34
N ALA A 78 18.66 -2.29 6.03
CA ALA A 78 18.05 -1.33 6.96
C ALA A 78 18.76 -1.29 8.34
N GLN A 79 19.77 -2.12 8.57
CA GLN A 79 20.41 -2.28 9.89
C GLN A 79 19.37 -2.52 10.99
N MET A 80 18.47 -3.46 10.72
CA MET A 80 17.34 -3.76 11.62
C MET A 80 17.83 -4.15 13.01
N PRO A 81 17.33 -3.54 14.09
CA PRO A 81 17.67 -3.92 15.45
C PRO A 81 17.22 -5.35 15.78
N GLU A 82 17.91 -5.98 16.71
CA GLU A 82 17.51 -7.30 17.22
C GLU A 82 16.10 -7.26 17.85
N GLY A 83 15.34 -8.31 17.64
CA GLY A 83 13.96 -8.42 18.14
C GLY A 83 12.90 -7.79 17.24
N PHE A 84 13.30 -7.20 16.11
CA PHE A 84 12.38 -6.68 15.09
C PHE A 84 12.41 -7.53 13.82
N ASP A 85 11.36 -7.42 13.03
CA ASP A 85 11.23 -8.13 11.77
C ASP A 85 10.62 -7.23 10.69
N ILE A 86 10.69 -7.67 9.42
CA ILE A 86 10.20 -6.93 8.26
C ILE A 86 8.94 -7.59 7.71
N MET A 87 7.90 -6.79 7.57
CA MET A 87 6.70 -7.13 6.82
C MET A 87 6.85 -6.64 5.39
N LEU A 88 6.55 -7.50 4.42
CA LEU A 88 6.57 -7.18 2.99
C LEU A 88 5.15 -6.99 2.47
N GLY A 89 4.99 -6.09 1.51
CA GLY A 89 3.74 -5.83 0.82
C GLY A 89 3.96 -5.30 -0.60
N ASN A 90 2.87 -5.17 -1.35
CA ASN A 90 2.89 -4.58 -2.69
C ASN A 90 2.92 -3.05 -2.63
N GLY A 91 4.02 -2.53 -2.13
CA GLY A 91 4.21 -1.10 -1.89
C GLY A 91 3.65 -0.64 -0.54
N SER A 92 3.80 0.65 -0.27
CA SER A 92 3.38 1.28 0.99
C SER A 92 1.86 1.28 1.17
N ASP A 93 1.08 1.34 0.10
CA ASP A 93 -0.37 1.43 0.17
C ASP A 93 -1.00 0.18 0.79
N GLU A 94 -0.51 -1.00 0.42
CA GLU A 94 -0.95 -2.25 1.04
C GLU A 94 -0.57 -2.28 2.52
N LEU A 95 0.66 -1.92 2.86
CA LEU A 95 1.13 -1.92 4.25
C LEU A 95 0.37 -0.92 5.13
N ILE A 96 0.08 0.28 4.61
CA ILE A 96 -0.73 1.30 5.30
C ILE A 96 -2.15 0.75 5.53
N SER A 97 -2.74 0.12 4.53
CA SER A 97 -4.08 -0.46 4.64
C SER A 97 -4.13 -1.62 5.64
N LEU A 98 -3.12 -2.49 5.64
CA LEU A 98 -3.00 -3.58 6.61
C LEU A 98 -2.82 -3.06 8.04
N LEU A 99 -2.03 -2.01 8.24
CA LEU A 99 -1.87 -1.36 9.54
C LEU A 99 -3.19 -0.73 10.02
N ALA A 100 -3.88 -0.02 9.12
CA ALA A 100 -5.17 0.57 9.45
C ALA A 100 -6.17 -0.52 9.86
N LEU A 101 -6.25 -1.62 9.11
CA LEU A 101 -7.11 -2.75 9.43
C LEU A 101 -6.74 -3.42 10.76
N ALA A 102 -5.46 -3.65 11.01
CA ALA A 102 -4.99 -4.30 12.24
C ALA A 102 -5.22 -3.45 13.49
N CYS A 103 -5.18 -2.12 13.34
CA CYS A 103 -5.40 -1.17 14.44
C CYS A 103 -6.86 -0.73 14.58
N ALA A 104 -7.73 -1.09 13.64
CA ALA A 104 -9.16 -0.78 13.72
C ALA A 104 -9.82 -1.61 14.82
N VAL A 105 -9.94 -1.01 16.00
CA VAL A 105 -10.53 -1.68 17.17
C VAL A 105 -12.03 -1.38 17.22
N PRO A 106 -12.91 -2.40 17.12
CA PRO A 106 -14.34 -2.19 17.25
C PRO A 106 -14.72 -1.60 18.62
N PRO A 107 -15.75 -0.77 18.70
CA PRO A 107 -16.27 -0.29 19.98
C PRO A 107 -16.63 -1.48 20.88
N GLY A 108 -16.17 -1.45 22.13
CA GLY A 108 -16.44 -2.52 23.11
C GLY A 108 -15.49 -3.72 23.07
N ALA A 109 -14.48 -3.72 22.20
CA ALA A 109 -13.44 -4.74 22.25
C ALA A 109 -12.58 -4.62 23.53
N ALA A 110 -11.89 -5.72 23.87
CA ALA A 110 -11.12 -5.89 25.13
C ALA A 110 -9.97 -4.87 25.38
N THR A 111 -9.69 -4.01 24.42
CA THR A 111 -8.63 -2.99 24.45
C THR A 111 -9.03 -1.67 25.14
N GLY A 112 -10.18 -1.65 25.86
CA GLY A 112 -10.65 -0.44 26.55
C GLY A 112 -11.49 0.50 25.70
N GLY A 113 -11.85 0.12 24.45
CA GLY A 113 -12.87 0.80 23.66
C GLY A 113 -12.49 2.16 23.09
N LEU A 114 -11.23 2.56 23.11
CA LEU A 114 -10.80 3.79 22.45
C LEU A 114 -10.72 3.55 20.94
N PRO A 115 -11.35 4.42 20.12
CA PRO A 115 -11.22 4.32 18.67
C PRO A 115 -9.78 4.55 18.26
N ALA A 116 -9.32 3.76 17.27
CA ALA A 116 -8.04 4.01 16.65
C ALA A 116 -8.05 5.37 15.92
N SER A 117 -6.92 6.07 15.95
CA SER A 117 -6.75 7.33 15.21
C SER A 117 -5.43 7.31 14.44
N VAL A 118 -5.44 7.89 13.26
CA VAL A 118 -4.25 8.05 12.41
C VAL A 118 -3.87 9.52 12.41
N LEU A 119 -2.65 9.82 12.89
CA LEU A 119 -2.05 11.14 12.81
C LEU A 119 -1.15 11.18 11.58
N ALA A 120 -1.48 12.03 10.62
CA ALA A 120 -0.68 12.22 9.41
C ALA A 120 -0.52 13.72 9.10
N PRO A 121 0.65 14.14 8.58
CA PRO A 121 0.85 15.54 8.16
C PRO A 121 0.00 15.87 6.93
N VAL A 122 -0.51 17.10 6.88
CA VAL A 122 -1.23 17.64 5.71
C VAL A 122 -0.60 18.96 5.29
N PRO A 123 -0.42 19.22 3.99
CA PRO A 123 -0.70 18.31 2.86
C PRO A 123 0.25 17.12 2.88
N GLY A 124 -0.23 15.92 2.52
CA GLY A 124 0.54 14.69 2.56
C GLY A 124 -0.06 13.58 1.71
N PHE A 125 0.46 12.39 1.88
CA PHE A 125 0.03 11.23 1.11
C PHE A 125 -1.41 10.82 1.47
N VAL A 126 -2.28 10.87 0.48
CA VAL A 126 -3.74 10.69 0.64
C VAL A 126 -4.12 9.32 1.21
N MET A 127 -3.31 8.29 1.00
CA MET A 127 -3.62 6.92 1.42
C MET A 127 -3.70 6.75 2.94
N TYR A 128 -3.04 7.60 3.72
CA TYR A 128 -3.20 7.58 5.18
C TYR A 128 -4.65 7.82 5.60
N ALA A 129 -5.25 8.89 5.09
CA ALA A 129 -6.64 9.22 5.38
C ALA A 129 -7.62 8.24 4.75
N MET A 130 -7.40 7.86 3.49
CA MET A 130 -8.27 6.93 2.78
C MET A 130 -8.30 5.55 3.44
N SER A 131 -7.15 5.00 3.80
CA SER A 131 -7.07 3.69 4.48
C SER A 131 -7.72 3.73 5.86
N ALA A 132 -7.57 4.84 6.60
CA ALA A 132 -8.22 5.00 7.89
C ALA A 132 -9.75 5.10 7.77
N GLN A 133 -10.27 5.78 6.74
CA GLN A 133 -11.72 5.90 6.51
C GLN A 133 -12.38 4.59 6.09
N LEU A 134 -11.62 3.69 5.50
CA LEU A 134 -12.14 2.39 5.05
C LEU A 134 -12.37 1.41 6.20
N GLN A 135 -11.78 1.64 7.36
CA GLN A 135 -11.94 0.83 8.57
C GLN A 135 -13.00 1.40 9.50
#